data_56138bd719317dfd425dc8baeab92595
#
_entry.id   56138bd719317dfd425dc8baeab92595
#
_cell.length_a   1.000
_cell.length_b   1.000
_cell.length_c   1.000
_cell.angle_alpha   90.00
_cell.angle_beta   90.00
_cell.angle_gamma   90.00
#
_symmetry.space_group_name_H-M   'P 1'
#
loop_
_entity.id
_entity.type
_entity.pdbx_description
1 polymer ?
#
loop_
_entity_poly.entity_id
_entity_poly.type
_entity_poly.pdbx_seq_one_letter_code
_entity_poly.pdbx_strand_id
1 'polypeptide(L)'
;MSEKLRAEKAERDAFAREAMVHLDHLYRVAFHLAKDEDHAQELVQETFVRALAACEQFNPGTNMKAWLTKILHNLFFDRYQQNKRWISTDDPAGEESDYLQRSPAENPGPESQVLLKELSTNITDALKRIPEEFRAPILLVDMGDFSYAEAAEILSCPIGTIRSRLSRGRKMAHQYLAAYVGLKQKGSYPK
;
A
#
# COMPACT_ATOMS: atom_id res chain seq x y z
N MET A 1 34.54 15.92 18.19
CA MET A 1 33.46 15.69 17.20
C MET A 1 32.87 17.05 16.88
N SER A 2 32.98 17.51 15.62
CA SER A 2 32.62 18.86 15.20
C SER A 2 31.12 19.14 15.48
N GLU A 3 30.79 20.38 15.87
CA GLU A 3 29.43 20.85 16.13
C GLU A 3 28.51 20.61 14.91
N LYS A 4 29.05 20.76 13.72
CA LYS A 4 28.39 20.43 12.44
C LYS A 4 27.94 18.97 12.35
N LEU A 5 28.80 18.01 12.73
CA LEU A 5 28.46 16.58 12.74
C LEU A 5 27.33 16.24 13.74
N ARG A 6 27.25 16.98 14.85
CA ARG A 6 26.16 16.80 15.83
C ARG A 6 24.84 17.33 15.29
N ALA A 7 24.86 18.46 14.59
CA ALA A 7 23.67 19.04 13.96
C ALA A 7 23.15 18.12 12.84
N GLU A 8 24.00 17.68 11.92
CA GLU A 8 23.64 16.75 10.85
C GLU A 8 23.05 15.44 11.40
N LYS A 9 23.63 14.89 12.46
CA LYS A 9 23.09 13.70 13.13
C LYS A 9 21.72 13.97 13.73
N ALA A 10 21.53 15.11 14.41
CA ALA A 10 20.26 15.47 15.02
C ALA A 10 19.14 15.64 13.98
N GLU A 11 19.44 16.22 12.81
CA GLU A 11 18.51 16.35 11.69
C GLU A 11 18.11 14.98 11.11
N ARG A 12 19.07 14.09 10.90
CA ARG A 12 18.80 12.72 10.44
C ARG A 12 17.97 11.91 11.46
N ASP A 13 18.24 12.07 12.75
CA ASP A 13 17.48 11.42 13.82
C ASP A 13 16.05 11.98 13.90
N ALA A 14 15.85 13.28 13.65
CA ALA A 14 14.53 13.90 13.57
C ALA A 14 13.74 13.38 12.37
N PHE A 15 14.35 13.36 11.19
CA PHE A 15 13.78 12.78 9.98
C PHE A 15 13.39 11.31 10.18
N ALA A 16 14.27 10.50 10.78
CA ALA A 16 14.00 9.09 11.04
C ALA A 16 12.77 8.91 11.94
N ARG A 17 12.63 9.71 13.01
CA ARG A 17 11.45 9.66 13.90
C ARG A 17 10.17 10.03 13.16
N GLU A 18 10.20 11.06 12.32
CA GLU A 18 9.04 11.48 11.52
C GLU A 18 8.66 10.39 10.51
N ALA A 19 9.63 9.82 9.81
CA ALA A 19 9.42 8.74 8.86
C ALA A 19 8.81 7.49 9.52
N MET A 20 9.26 7.12 10.71
CA MET A 20 8.77 5.93 11.44
C MET A 20 7.29 6.00 11.83
N VAL A 21 6.69 7.20 11.95
CA VAL A 21 5.24 7.36 12.18
C VAL A 21 4.42 6.70 11.06
N HIS A 22 5.00 6.58 9.86
CA HIS A 22 4.33 6.03 8.69
C HIS A 22 4.59 4.53 8.46
N LEU A 23 5.27 3.84 9.40
CA LEU A 23 5.63 2.42 9.26
C LEU A 23 4.42 1.53 8.97
N ASP A 24 3.36 1.63 9.76
CA ASP A 24 2.16 0.81 9.60
C ASP A 24 1.45 1.05 8.26
N HIS A 25 1.45 2.30 7.78
CA HIS A 25 0.92 2.63 6.47
C HIS A 25 1.75 1.99 5.36
N LEU A 26 3.07 2.14 5.41
CA LEU A 26 3.98 1.57 4.41
C LEU A 26 3.90 0.05 4.38
N TYR A 27 3.81 -0.58 5.54
CA TYR A 27 3.66 -2.03 5.63
C TYR A 27 2.36 -2.52 4.98
N ARG A 28 1.22 -1.88 5.25
CA ARG A 28 -0.05 -2.23 4.60
C ARG A 28 0.02 -2.10 3.09
N VAL A 29 0.59 -1.00 2.58
CA VAL A 29 0.76 -0.80 1.13
C VAL A 29 1.68 -1.87 0.55
N ALA A 30 2.82 -2.12 1.18
CA ALA A 30 3.79 -3.13 0.76
C ALA A 30 3.17 -4.54 0.70
N PHE A 31 2.43 -4.93 1.75
CA PHE A 31 1.76 -6.23 1.83
C PHE A 31 0.75 -6.43 0.70
N HIS A 32 -0.09 -5.43 0.43
CA HIS A 32 -1.05 -5.54 -0.65
C HIS A 32 -0.40 -5.50 -2.05
N LEU A 33 0.76 -4.89 -2.20
CA LEU A 33 1.52 -4.90 -3.46
C LEU A 33 2.26 -6.24 -3.64
N ALA A 34 3.02 -6.66 -2.65
CA ALA A 34 3.85 -7.86 -2.71
C ALA A 34 3.02 -9.15 -2.60
N LYS A 35 1.87 -9.13 -1.90
CA LYS A 35 1.00 -10.28 -1.60
C LYS A 35 1.67 -11.36 -0.74
N ASP A 36 2.77 -11.05 -0.14
CA ASP A 36 3.64 -11.89 0.66
C ASP A 36 4.23 -11.08 1.80
N GLU A 37 4.33 -11.67 2.98
CA GLU A 37 4.75 -10.98 4.19
C GLU A 37 6.23 -10.67 4.21
N ASP A 38 7.06 -11.65 3.87
CA ASP A 38 8.51 -11.51 3.90
C ASP A 38 8.95 -10.45 2.89
N HIS A 39 8.40 -10.51 1.67
CA HIS A 39 8.65 -9.50 0.65
C HIS A 39 8.12 -8.11 1.05
N ALA A 40 7.01 -8.04 1.78
CA ALA A 40 6.50 -6.76 2.29
C ALA A 40 7.43 -6.15 3.34
N GLN A 41 7.95 -6.97 4.27
CA GLN A 41 8.91 -6.53 5.28
C GLN A 41 10.21 -6.04 4.64
N GLU A 42 10.77 -6.80 3.69
CA GLU A 42 11.96 -6.40 2.94
C GLU A 42 11.74 -5.08 2.19
N LEU A 43 10.58 -4.93 1.55
CA LEU A 43 10.24 -3.72 0.80
C LEU A 43 10.17 -2.50 1.71
N VAL A 44 9.59 -2.63 2.90
CA VAL A 44 9.52 -1.57 3.89
C VAL A 44 10.92 -1.24 4.42
N GLN A 45 11.73 -2.23 4.78
CA GLN A 45 13.10 -2.01 5.25
C GLN A 45 13.93 -1.25 4.20
N GLU A 46 13.91 -1.71 2.95
CA GLU A 46 14.64 -1.06 1.86
C GLU A 46 14.11 0.37 1.60
N THR A 47 12.80 0.59 1.76
CA THR A 47 12.20 1.93 1.66
C THR A 47 12.79 2.87 2.70
N PHE A 48 12.91 2.46 3.97
CA PHE A 48 13.52 3.28 5.02
C PHE A 48 15.01 3.50 4.79
N VAL A 49 15.74 2.48 4.34
CA VAL A 49 17.17 2.63 3.99
C VAL A 49 17.35 3.70 2.90
N ARG A 50 16.56 3.64 1.82
CA ARG A 50 16.62 4.64 0.74
C ARG A 50 16.14 6.01 1.20
N ALA A 51 15.09 6.07 2.01
CA ALA A 51 14.60 7.33 2.56
C ALA A 51 15.66 8.03 3.42
N LEU A 52 16.34 7.29 4.28
CA LEU A 52 17.43 7.81 5.10
C LEU A 52 18.66 8.24 4.28
N ALA A 53 18.97 7.52 3.21
CA ALA A 53 20.04 7.90 2.29
C ALA A 53 19.69 9.15 1.46
N ALA A 54 18.41 9.40 1.20
CA ALA A 54 17.91 10.54 0.44
C ALA A 54 17.24 11.61 1.30
N CYS A 55 17.49 11.64 2.62
CA CYS A 55 16.80 12.56 3.54
C CYS A 55 16.99 14.04 3.19
N GLU A 56 18.13 14.41 2.62
CA GLU A 56 18.44 15.78 2.16
C GLU A 56 17.57 16.19 0.94
N GLN A 57 16.96 15.23 0.22
CA GLN A 57 16.08 15.50 -0.91
C GLN A 57 14.62 15.71 -0.46
N PHE A 58 14.30 15.36 0.77
CA PHE A 58 12.98 15.61 1.34
C PHE A 58 12.84 17.09 1.67
N ASN A 59 11.77 17.70 1.18
CA ASN A 59 11.48 19.10 1.48
C ASN A 59 10.62 19.18 2.75
N PRO A 60 11.15 19.69 3.88
CA PRO A 60 10.39 19.79 5.13
C PRO A 60 9.08 20.57 4.92
N GLY A 61 8.00 20.08 5.54
CA GLY A 61 6.66 20.63 5.40
C GLY A 61 5.84 20.10 4.21
N THR A 62 6.42 19.21 3.39
CA THR A 62 5.65 18.47 2.39
C THR A 62 5.10 17.16 2.98
N ASN A 63 4.32 16.40 2.21
CA ASN A 63 3.70 15.15 2.67
C ASN A 63 4.73 14.00 2.74
N MET A 64 5.33 13.77 3.94
CA MET A 64 6.28 12.68 4.21
C MET A 64 5.69 11.32 3.84
N LYS A 65 4.42 11.07 4.17
CA LYS A 65 3.72 9.83 3.85
C LYS A 65 3.73 9.57 2.33
N ALA A 66 3.40 10.58 1.53
CA ALA A 66 3.38 10.47 0.07
C ALA A 66 4.79 10.23 -0.49
N TRP A 67 5.79 10.94 0.02
CA TRP A 67 7.17 10.80 -0.40
C TRP A 67 7.72 9.39 -0.13
N LEU A 68 7.51 8.85 1.07
CA LEU A 68 7.90 7.48 1.43
C LEU A 68 7.15 6.44 0.59
N THR A 69 5.84 6.64 0.37
CA THR A 69 5.03 5.73 -0.45
C THR A 69 5.50 5.71 -1.90
N LYS A 70 5.98 6.84 -2.43
CA LYS A 70 6.58 6.92 -3.77
C LYS A 70 7.88 6.10 -3.85
N ILE A 71 8.75 6.18 -2.83
CA ILE A 71 9.97 5.35 -2.77
C ILE A 71 9.60 3.87 -2.76
N LEU A 72 8.65 3.48 -1.91
CA LEU A 72 8.16 2.10 -1.80
C LEU A 72 7.60 1.58 -3.12
N HIS A 73 6.74 2.36 -3.78
CA HIS A 73 6.14 1.97 -5.05
C HIS A 73 7.19 1.80 -6.15
N ASN A 74 8.17 2.71 -6.25
CA ASN A 74 9.25 2.62 -7.22
C ASN A 74 10.10 1.36 -6.98
N LEU A 75 10.44 1.06 -5.72
CA LEU A 75 11.15 -0.16 -5.35
C LEU A 75 10.41 -1.42 -5.75
N PHE A 76 9.11 -1.49 -5.45
CA PHE A 76 8.26 -2.61 -5.84
C PHE A 76 8.23 -2.77 -7.36
N PHE A 77 8.04 -1.67 -8.09
CA PHE A 77 7.94 -1.70 -9.54
C PHE A 77 9.24 -2.13 -10.21
N ASP A 78 10.37 -1.64 -9.74
CA ASP A 78 11.70 -2.04 -10.22
C ASP A 78 11.94 -3.55 -10.02
N ARG A 79 11.65 -4.08 -8.82
CA ARG A 79 11.76 -5.51 -8.52
C ARG A 79 10.77 -6.35 -9.36
N TYR A 80 9.53 -5.89 -9.49
CA TYR A 80 8.51 -6.58 -10.28
C TYR A 80 8.87 -6.64 -11.76
N GLN A 81 9.40 -5.58 -12.35
CA GLN A 81 9.89 -5.55 -13.71
C GLN A 81 11.08 -6.49 -13.92
N GLN A 82 12.00 -6.56 -12.98
CA GLN A 82 13.13 -7.49 -13.00
C GLN A 82 12.64 -8.94 -12.91
N ASN A 83 11.74 -9.26 -11.99
CA ASN A 83 11.19 -10.61 -11.82
C ASN A 83 10.33 -11.04 -13.00
N LYS A 84 9.56 -10.14 -13.62
CA LYS A 84 8.75 -10.46 -14.81
C LYS A 84 9.62 -10.88 -16.01
N ARG A 85 10.88 -10.49 -16.05
CA ARG A 85 11.87 -10.98 -17.03
C ARG A 85 12.35 -12.40 -16.74
N TRP A 86 12.17 -12.91 -15.50
CA TRP A 86 12.68 -14.21 -15.06
C TRP A 86 11.58 -15.25 -14.76
N ILE A 87 10.31 -14.83 -14.61
CA ILE A 87 9.20 -15.73 -14.29
C ILE A 87 8.22 -15.76 -15.45
N SER A 88 8.56 -16.56 -16.46
CA SER A 88 7.58 -17.39 -17.15
C SER A 88 7.44 -18.66 -16.32
N THR A 89 6.26 -18.92 -15.79
CA THR A 89 5.74 -20.12 -15.12
C THR A 89 5.53 -20.03 -13.62
N ASP A 90 4.26 -20.21 -13.28
CA ASP A 90 3.68 -20.94 -12.15
C ASP A 90 4.20 -20.68 -10.73
N ASP A 91 3.42 -19.95 -9.94
CA ASP A 91 2.91 -20.50 -8.69
C ASP A 91 1.73 -19.68 -8.11
N PRO A 92 0.57 -20.28 -7.85
CA PRO A 92 -0.52 -19.66 -7.12
C PRO A 92 -0.62 -20.28 -5.73
N ALA A 93 0.05 -19.76 -4.73
CA ALA A 93 -0.35 -19.96 -3.32
C ALA A 93 0.62 -19.29 -2.35
N GLY A 94 0.37 -18.08 -1.94
CA GLY A 94 0.93 -17.50 -0.73
C GLY A 94 -0.02 -17.75 0.44
N GLU A 95 0.50 -18.31 1.52
CA GLU A 95 -0.21 -18.64 2.75
C GLU A 95 -0.82 -17.39 3.41
N GLU A 96 -1.97 -17.58 4.06
CA GLU A 96 -2.73 -16.55 4.77
C GLU A 96 -1.93 -16.02 5.97
N SER A 97 -1.61 -14.75 5.97
CA SER A 97 -1.01 -14.05 7.10
C SER A 97 -1.96 -13.02 7.73
N ASP A 98 -2.04 -13.06 9.05
CA ASP A 98 -3.04 -12.48 9.96
C ASP A 98 -2.77 -11.01 10.36
N TYR A 99 -2.27 -10.14 9.46
CA TYR A 99 -1.77 -8.81 9.82
C TYR A 99 -2.74 -7.63 9.72
N LEU A 100 -4.03 -7.85 9.46
CA LEU A 100 -5.02 -6.76 9.43
C LEU A 100 -5.54 -6.31 10.81
N GLN A 101 -4.92 -6.78 11.92
CA GLN A 101 -5.39 -6.54 13.28
C GLN A 101 -4.61 -5.50 14.08
N ARG A 102 -4.20 -4.37 13.50
CA ARG A 102 -3.73 -3.24 14.33
C ARG A 102 -4.26 -1.91 13.83
N SER A 103 -5.56 -1.72 14.02
CA SER A 103 -6.12 -0.38 14.23
C SER A 103 -6.57 -0.31 15.70
N PRO A 104 -6.21 0.72 16.47
CA PRO A 104 -6.74 0.91 17.82
C PRO A 104 -8.14 1.50 17.70
N ALA A 105 -9.11 0.67 17.37
CA ALA A 105 -10.52 0.97 17.53
C ALA A 105 -11.08 0.04 18.60
N GLU A 106 -11.90 0.60 19.47
CA GLU A 106 -12.67 0.01 20.57
C GLU A 106 -12.80 -1.51 20.47
N ASN A 107 -12.42 -2.20 21.55
CA ASN A 107 -12.37 -3.66 21.67
C ASN A 107 -13.75 -4.25 21.31
N PRO A 108 -14.00 -4.67 20.06
CA PRO A 108 -15.26 -5.26 19.67
C PRO A 108 -15.40 -6.62 20.33
N GLY A 109 -16.62 -7.00 20.74
CA GLY A 109 -16.87 -8.32 21.32
C GLY A 109 -16.40 -9.46 20.42
N PRO A 110 -16.22 -10.69 20.96
CA PRO A 110 -15.61 -11.81 20.23
C PRO A 110 -16.28 -12.13 18.88
N GLU A 111 -17.60 -12.01 18.78
CA GLU A 111 -18.34 -12.21 17.52
C GLU A 111 -18.03 -11.13 16.47
N SER A 112 -17.90 -9.87 16.93
CA SER A 112 -17.52 -8.75 16.06
C SER A 112 -16.08 -8.87 15.57
N GLN A 113 -15.18 -9.41 16.38
CA GLN A 113 -13.78 -9.65 15.98
C GLN A 113 -13.68 -10.71 14.87
N VAL A 114 -14.43 -11.81 14.98
CA VAL A 114 -14.48 -12.85 13.94
C VAL A 114 -15.00 -12.27 12.62
N LEU A 115 -16.11 -11.53 12.68
CA LEU A 115 -16.71 -10.90 11.50
C LEU A 115 -15.76 -9.89 10.83
N LEU A 116 -15.06 -9.08 11.62
CA LEU A 116 -14.07 -8.12 11.12
C LEU A 116 -12.87 -8.85 10.48
N LYS A 117 -12.43 -9.96 11.07
CA LYS A 117 -11.36 -10.79 10.52
C LYS A 117 -11.76 -11.41 9.18
N GLU A 118 -12.95 -12.01 9.08
CA GLU A 118 -13.48 -12.55 7.83
C GLU A 118 -13.60 -11.45 6.75
N LEU A 119 -14.11 -10.27 7.11
CA LEU A 119 -14.24 -9.16 6.19
C LEU A 119 -12.87 -8.68 5.68
N SER A 120 -11.88 -8.58 6.56
CA SER A 120 -10.53 -8.15 6.20
C SER A 120 -9.84 -9.16 5.28
N THR A 121 -10.00 -10.46 5.56
CA THR A 121 -9.49 -11.53 4.69
C THR A 121 -10.13 -11.45 3.31
N ASN A 122 -11.46 -11.31 3.23
CA ASN A 122 -12.18 -11.21 1.96
C ASN A 122 -11.75 -9.98 1.13
N ILE A 123 -11.51 -8.84 1.79
CA ILE A 123 -10.98 -7.64 1.11
C ILE A 123 -9.59 -7.89 0.57
N THR A 124 -8.70 -8.50 1.37
CA THR A 124 -7.34 -8.83 0.97
C THR A 124 -7.33 -9.78 -0.23
N ASP A 125 -8.16 -10.81 -0.22
CA ASP A 125 -8.27 -11.77 -1.32
C ASP A 125 -8.86 -11.12 -2.59
N ALA A 126 -9.84 -10.26 -2.44
CA ALA A 126 -10.37 -9.49 -3.57
C ALA A 126 -9.28 -8.61 -4.20
N LEU A 127 -8.49 -7.92 -3.37
CA LEU A 127 -7.39 -7.07 -3.83
C LEU A 127 -6.28 -7.89 -4.48
N LYS A 128 -5.94 -9.09 -3.96
CA LYS A 128 -4.94 -9.98 -4.57
C LYS A 128 -5.29 -10.38 -6.02
N ARG A 129 -6.58 -10.46 -6.35
CA ARG A 129 -7.08 -10.82 -7.70
C ARG A 129 -7.08 -9.65 -8.69
N ILE A 130 -7.05 -8.42 -8.20
CA ILE A 130 -7.04 -7.22 -9.05
C ILE A 130 -5.63 -7.04 -9.65
N PRO A 131 -5.51 -6.84 -10.98
CA PRO A 131 -4.24 -6.49 -11.61
C PRO A 131 -3.62 -5.27 -10.95
N GLU A 132 -2.27 -5.26 -10.83
CA GLU A 132 -1.51 -4.25 -10.08
C GLU A 132 -1.82 -2.82 -10.56
N GLU A 133 -1.95 -2.59 -11.85
CA GLU A 133 -2.26 -1.27 -12.43
C GLU A 133 -3.60 -0.67 -11.95
N PHE A 134 -4.57 -1.50 -11.56
CA PHE A 134 -5.86 -1.08 -11.01
C PHE A 134 -5.89 -1.15 -9.48
N ARG A 135 -5.09 -2.06 -8.88
CA ARG A 135 -4.97 -2.23 -7.44
C ARG A 135 -4.23 -1.06 -6.78
N ALA A 136 -3.09 -0.64 -7.35
CA ALA A 136 -2.28 0.44 -6.78
C ALA A 136 -3.09 1.75 -6.56
N PRO A 137 -3.91 2.25 -7.50
CA PRO A 137 -4.77 3.40 -7.23
C PRO A 137 -5.79 3.18 -6.10
N ILE A 138 -6.36 1.97 -5.94
CA ILE A 138 -7.27 1.66 -4.83
C ILE A 138 -6.52 1.75 -3.49
N LEU A 139 -5.34 1.14 -3.41
CA LEU A 139 -4.53 1.15 -2.19
C LEU A 139 -4.15 2.57 -1.78
N LEU A 140 -3.84 3.44 -2.73
CA LEU A 140 -3.47 4.82 -2.44
C LEU A 140 -4.69 5.68 -2.08
N VAL A 141 -5.74 5.65 -2.89
CA VAL A 141 -6.87 6.58 -2.73
C VAL A 141 -7.88 6.07 -1.70
N ASP A 142 -8.28 4.79 -1.79
CA ASP A 142 -9.37 4.27 -0.96
C ASP A 142 -8.90 3.76 0.42
N MET A 143 -7.64 3.34 0.54
CA MET A 143 -7.08 2.80 1.78
C MET A 143 -5.98 3.68 2.38
N GLY A 144 -5.33 4.49 1.56
CA GLY A 144 -4.21 5.35 1.96
C GLY A 144 -4.58 6.81 2.18
N ASP A 145 -5.83 7.20 1.90
CA ASP A 145 -6.34 8.58 2.01
C ASP A 145 -5.55 9.61 1.19
N PHE A 146 -4.92 9.16 0.09
CA PHE A 146 -4.27 10.09 -0.85
C PHE A 146 -5.28 10.71 -1.80
N SER A 147 -5.10 11.99 -2.09
CA SER A 147 -5.81 12.65 -3.18
C SER A 147 -5.44 12.04 -4.54
N TYR A 148 -6.27 12.26 -5.55
CA TYR A 148 -5.97 11.81 -6.92
C TYR A 148 -4.68 12.44 -7.47
N ALA A 149 -4.36 13.67 -7.06
CA ALA A 149 -3.13 14.35 -7.45
C ALA A 149 -1.91 13.67 -6.84
N GLU A 150 -1.91 13.40 -5.53
CA GLU A 150 -0.83 12.69 -4.85
C GLU A 150 -0.66 11.26 -5.40
N ALA A 151 -1.75 10.54 -5.63
CA ALA A 151 -1.69 9.21 -6.26
C ALA A 151 -1.09 9.27 -7.68
N ALA A 152 -1.36 10.33 -8.46
CA ALA A 152 -0.77 10.54 -9.78
C ALA A 152 0.73 10.78 -9.70
N GLU A 153 1.19 11.53 -8.71
CA GLU A 153 2.62 11.78 -8.44
C GLU A 153 3.33 10.50 -7.97
N ILE A 154 2.72 9.74 -7.04
CA ILE A 154 3.27 8.48 -6.54
C ILE A 154 3.43 7.47 -7.68
N LEU A 155 2.37 7.28 -8.49
CA LEU A 155 2.34 6.31 -9.58
C LEU A 155 2.97 6.84 -10.88
N SER A 156 3.50 8.07 -10.87
CA SER A 156 4.14 8.72 -12.01
C SER A 156 3.30 8.64 -13.30
N CYS A 157 1.98 8.92 -13.18
CA CYS A 157 1.05 8.89 -14.31
C CYS A 157 0.05 10.08 -14.26
N PRO A 158 -0.58 10.43 -15.39
CA PRO A 158 -1.57 11.51 -15.42
C PRO A 158 -2.77 11.25 -14.49
N ILE A 159 -3.32 12.30 -13.88
CA ILE A 159 -4.49 12.21 -12.99
C ILE A 159 -5.72 11.58 -13.67
N GLY A 160 -5.88 11.77 -14.99
CA GLY A 160 -6.92 11.12 -15.78
C GLY A 160 -6.76 9.58 -15.80
N THR A 161 -5.51 9.11 -15.81
CA THR A 161 -5.17 7.68 -15.73
C THR A 161 -5.55 7.12 -14.34
N ILE A 162 -5.28 7.87 -13.27
CA ILE A 162 -5.72 7.48 -11.91
C ILE A 162 -7.23 7.31 -11.87
N ARG A 163 -8.00 8.30 -12.38
CA ARG A 163 -9.46 8.24 -12.39
C ARG A 163 -10.00 7.02 -13.13
N SER A 164 -9.47 6.74 -14.31
CA SER A 164 -9.92 5.61 -15.13
C SER A 164 -9.53 4.26 -14.52
N ARG A 165 -8.30 4.13 -14.00
CA ARG A 165 -7.82 2.92 -13.33
C ARG A 165 -8.59 2.66 -12.03
N LEU A 166 -8.82 3.69 -11.22
CA LEU A 166 -9.60 3.60 -9.98
C LEU A 166 -11.04 3.15 -10.24
N SER A 167 -11.71 3.73 -11.26
CA SER A 167 -13.05 3.33 -11.64
C SER A 167 -13.13 1.85 -12.04
N ARG A 168 -12.18 1.37 -12.86
CA ARG A 168 -12.10 -0.05 -13.25
C ARG A 168 -11.77 -0.94 -12.06
N GLY A 169 -10.80 -0.55 -11.24
CA GLY A 169 -10.40 -1.30 -10.06
C GLY A 169 -11.54 -1.46 -9.05
N ARG A 170 -12.28 -0.39 -8.74
CA ARG A 170 -13.46 -0.44 -7.87
C ARG A 170 -14.54 -1.37 -8.41
N LYS A 171 -14.76 -1.39 -9.74
CA LYS A 171 -15.70 -2.31 -10.37
C LYS A 171 -15.26 -3.77 -10.18
N MET A 172 -13.97 -4.08 -10.36
CA MET A 172 -13.43 -5.41 -10.11
C MET A 172 -13.53 -5.79 -8.63
N ALA A 173 -13.16 -4.90 -7.71
CA ALA A 173 -13.30 -5.12 -6.27
C ALA A 173 -14.73 -5.42 -5.89
N HIS A 174 -15.69 -4.66 -6.39
CA HIS A 174 -17.11 -4.90 -6.16
C HIS A 174 -17.56 -6.28 -6.67
N GLN A 175 -17.11 -6.71 -7.86
CA GLN A 175 -17.44 -8.02 -8.41
C GLN A 175 -16.90 -9.16 -7.54
N TYR A 176 -15.66 -9.05 -7.07
CA TYR A 176 -15.05 -10.05 -6.21
C TYR A 176 -15.70 -10.09 -4.82
N LEU A 177 -15.94 -8.93 -4.21
CA LEU A 177 -16.57 -8.84 -2.88
C LEU A 177 -18.05 -9.26 -2.92
N ALA A 178 -18.79 -9.00 -3.99
CA ALA A 178 -20.19 -9.44 -4.13
C ALA A 178 -20.34 -10.97 -4.06
N ALA A 179 -19.32 -11.72 -4.50
CA ALA A 179 -19.30 -13.16 -4.39
C ALA A 179 -19.24 -13.66 -2.92
N TYR A 180 -18.57 -12.90 -2.05
CA TYR A 180 -18.47 -13.24 -0.61
C TYR A 180 -19.72 -12.83 0.18
N VAL A 181 -20.35 -11.71 -0.18
CA VAL A 181 -21.53 -11.18 0.56
C VAL A 181 -22.85 -11.85 0.14
N GLY A 182 -22.82 -12.79 -0.83
CA GLY A 182 -24.04 -13.46 -1.31
C GLY A 182 -25.00 -12.53 -2.05
N LEU A 183 -24.55 -11.35 -2.44
CA LEU A 183 -25.31 -10.41 -3.27
C LEU A 183 -25.38 -10.96 -4.69
N LYS A 184 -26.37 -11.84 -4.94
CA LYS A 184 -26.76 -12.18 -6.31
C LYS A 184 -27.06 -10.86 -7.03
N GLN A 185 -26.30 -10.59 -8.08
CA GLN A 185 -26.51 -9.44 -8.96
C GLN A 185 -27.97 -9.41 -9.43
N LYS A 186 -28.81 -8.58 -8.83
CA LYS A 186 -29.91 -7.98 -9.54
C LYS A 186 -29.29 -6.89 -10.40
N GLY A 187 -29.16 -7.15 -11.69
CA GLY A 187 -28.71 -6.19 -12.67
C GLY A 187 -29.58 -4.95 -12.60
N SER A 188 -29.01 -3.85 -12.27
CA SER A 188 -29.37 -2.51 -12.75
C SER A 188 -28.41 -1.50 -12.15
N TYR A 189 -27.44 -1.04 -12.94
CA TYR A 189 -26.86 0.27 -12.69
C TYR A 189 -27.76 1.29 -13.38
N PRO A 190 -28.22 2.34 -12.71
CA PRO A 190 -28.80 3.48 -13.41
C PRO A 190 -27.70 4.14 -14.25
N LYS A 191 -28.10 4.53 -15.44
CA LYS A 191 -27.29 5.22 -16.46
C LYS A 191 -26.80 6.58 -15.96
#